data_462dce31fabe9fc0b22684b88ae03e1a
#
_entry.id   462dce31fabe9fc0b22684b88ae03e1a
#
_cell.length_a   1.000
_cell.length_b   1.000
_cell.length_c   1.000
_cell.angle_alpha   90.00
_cell.angle_beta   90.00
_cell.angle_gamma   90.00
#
_symmetry.space_group_name_H-M   'P 1'
#
loop_
_entity.id
_entity.type
_entity.pdbx_description
1 polymer ?
#
loop_
_entity_poly.entity_id
_entity_poly.type
_entity_poly.pdbx_seq_one_letter_code
_entity_poly.pdbx_strand_id
1 'polypeptide(L)'
;GLNSAQVLKPGSPLSHQDKIKTGKNGFIALMYLDDKTVVKMLGNSDLTIMGDRSGNKINKSLDIKYGRIAANVKPQKGKEFRISTPTSVASVKGTEFAIQSDPSSGDSFTLIEGLIEVTNSVTGESTQVQEGETAISTPDGSLDVAETTSDDLDGFEEASMEPPTQELRFEVEDENGNIKEILIKFN
;
A
#
# COMPACT_ATOMS: atom_id res chain seq x y z
N GLY A 1 6.50 -11.04 -25.98
CA GLY A 1 7.61 -10.16 -25.70
C GLY A 1 7.93 -10.21 -24.22
N LEU A 2 9.19 -10.45 -23.86
CA LEU A 2 9.65 -10.34 -22.47
C LEU A 2 9.57 -8.86 -22.09
N ASN A 3 8.60 -8.47 -21.26
CA ASN A 3 8.58 -7.15 -20.66
C ASN A 3 9.78 -7.04 -19.74
N SER A 4 10.79 -6.28 -20.15
CA SER A 4 11.93 -5.95 -19.30
C SER A 4 11.44 -5.10 -18.13
N ALA A 5 11.88 -5.42 -16.91
CA ALA A 5 11.59 -4.61 -15.74
C ALA A 5 12.14 -3.18 -15.94
N GLN A 6 11.31 -2.19 -15.64
CA GLN A 6 11.68 -0.78 -15.71
C GLN A 6 11.77 -0.20 -14.32
N VAL A 7 12.73 0.68 -14.11
CA VAL A 7 12.82 1.45 -12.86
C VAL A 7 11.73 2.51 -12.86
N LEU A 8 10.84 2.46 -11.87
CA LEU A 8 9.80 3.47 -11.69
C LEU A 8 10.42 4.80 -11.24
N LYS A 9 9.87 5.89 -11.76
CA LYS A 9 10.19 7.26 -11.35
C LYS A 9 8.95 7.93 -10.78
N PRO A 10 9.10 8.96 -9.92
CA PRO A 10 7.97 9.75 -9.49
C PRO A 10 7.13 10.22 -10.67
N GLY A 11 5.80 10.06 -10.59
CA GLY A 11 4.86 10.38 -11.65
C GLY A 11 4.73 9.33 -12.76
N SER A 12 5.42 8.19 -12.69
CA SER A 12 5.21 7.09 -13.64
C SER A 12 3.76 6.60 -13.56
N PRO A 13 3.00 6.59 -14.69
CA PRO A 13 1.66 6.05 -14.70
C PRO A 13 1.70 4.53 -14.54
N LEU A 14 0.74 4.00 -13.80
CA LEU A 14 0.55 2.57 -13.59
C LEU A 14 -0.82 2.14 -14.10
N SER A 15 -0.91 0.92 -14.59
CA SER A 15 -2.07 0.35 -15.25
C SER A 15 -2.45 -1.00 -14.65
N HIS A 16 -3.61 -1.51 -15.06
CA HIS A 16 -4.04 -2.88 -14.75
C HIS A 16 -2.98 -3.90 -15.20
N GLN A 17 -2.71 -4.86 -14.34
CA GLN A 17 -1.69 -5.93 -14.45
C GLN A 17 -0.22 -5.46 -14.34
N ASP A 18 0.04 -4.20 -14.04
CA ASP A 18 1.39 -3.79 -13.71
C ASP A 18 1.84 -4.42 -12.39
N LYS A 19 3.04 -5.03 -12.46
CA LYS A 19 3.69 -5.65 -11.31
C LYS A 19 4.75 -4.73 -10.75
N ILE A 20 4.71 -4.50 -9.46
CA ILE A 20 5.61 -3.61 -8.75
C ILE A 20 6.37 -4.41 -7.72
N LYS A 21 7.70 -4.24 -7.71
CA LYS A 21 8.59 -4.86 -6.73
C LYS A 21 9.49 -3.83 -6.10
N THR A 22 9.66 -3.94 -4.81
CA THR A 22 10.64 -3.17 -4.04
C THR A 22 11.81 -4.06 -3.63
N GLY A 23 13.02 -3.52 -3.73
CA GLY A 23 14.22 -4.16 -3.16
C GLY A 23 14.27 -3.97 -1.64
N LYS A 24 15.34 -4.49 -0.99
CA LYS A 24 15.47 -4.51 0.48
C LYS A 24 15.21 -3.15 1.16
N ASN A 25 15.71 -2.07 0.59
CA ASN A 25 15.53 -0.72 1.13
C ASN A 25 14.60 0.12 0.21
N GLY A 26 13.77 -0.56 -0.58
CA GLY A 26 12.86 0.10 -1.50
C GLY A 26 11.64 0.65 -0.78
N PHE A 27 11.15 1.78 -1.28
CA PHE A 27 9.89 2.38 -0.85
C PHE A 27 9.19 2.94 -2.09
N ILE A 28 7.89 2.79 -2.15
CA ILE A 28 7.07 3.41 -3.19
C ILE A 28 5.71 3.81 -2.62
N ALA A 29 5.23 4.99 -2.98
CA ALA A 29 3.87 5.42 -2.72
C ALA A 29 3.09 5.49 -4.04
N LEU A 30 1.97 4.79 -4.09
CA LEU A 30 1.03 4.76 -5.21
C LEU A 30 -0.18 5.60 -4.86
N MET A 31 -0.66 6.42 -5.79
CA MET A 31 -1.86 7.23 -5.58
C MET A 31 -2.89 6.97 -6.68
N TYR A 32 -4.10 6.64 -6.28
CA TYR A 32 -5.25 6.62 -7.18
C TYR A 32 -5.74 8.05 -7.42
N LEU A 33 -5.75 8.48 -8.68
CA LEU A 33 -6.04 9.87 -9.04
C LEU A 33 -7.51 10.27 -8.85
N ASP A 34 -8.42 9.30 -8.87
CA ASP A 34 -9.86 9.52 -8.78
C ASP A 34 -10.35 9.89 -7.36
N ASP A 35 -9.77 9.29 -6.32
CA ASP A 35 -10.21 9.51 -4.94
C ASP A 35 -9.07 9.80 -3.95
N LYS A 36 -7.82 9.85 -4.45
CA LYS A 36 -6.63 10.10 -3.64
C LYS A 36 -6.34 9.01 -2.60
N THR A 37 -6.83 7.79 -2.81
CA THR A 37 -6.39 6.61 -2.07
C THR A 37 -4.89 6.44 -2.26
N VAL A 38 -4.16 6.25 -1.17
CA VAL A 38 -2.71 6.07 -1.17
C VAL A 38 -2.37 4.67 -0.67
N VAL A 39 -1.46 4.01 -1.37
CA VAL A 39 -0.90 2.71 -1.00
C VAL A 39 0.61 2.84 -0.98
N LYS A 40 1.22 2.54 0.15
CA LYS A 40 2.66 2.57 0.36
C LYS A 40 3.19 1.15 0.45
N MET A 41 4.22 0.85 -0.30
CA MET A 41 4.94 -0.43 -0.25
C MET A 41 6.31 -0.22 0.38
N LEU A 42 6.63 -1.03 1.35
CA LEU A 42 7.95 -1.07 1.99
C LEU A 42 8.91 -2.01 1.24
N GLY A 43 10.12 -2.10 1.73
CA GLY A 43 11.14 -2.98 1.15
C GLY A 43 10.74 -4.45 1.09
N ASN A 44 11.29 -5.20 0.13
CA ASN A 44 11.02 -6.61 -0.11
C ASN A 44 9.53 -6.92 -0.29
N SER A 45 8.83 -6.17 -1.13
CA SER A 45 7.41 -6.39 -1.43
C SER A 45 7.17 -6.63 -2.91
N ASP A 46 6.14 -7.44 -3.23
CA ASP A 46 5.69 -7.76 -4.59
C ASP A 46 4.17 -7.60 -4.67
N LEU A 47 3.72 -6.69 -5.50
CA LEU A 47 2.32 -6.32 -5.67
C LEU A 47 1.95 -6.24 -7.15
N THR A 48 0.73 -6.63 -7.49
CA THR A 48 0.13 -6.44 -8.82
C THR A 48 -1.12 -5.56 -8.71
N ILE A 49 -1.24 -4.58 -9.59
CA ILE A 49 -2.44 -3.75 -9.71
C ILE A 49 -3.47 -4.51 -10.53
N MET A 50 -4.63 -4.82 -9.94
CA MET A 50 -5.69 -5.64 -10.56
C MET A 50 -7.00 -4.87 -10.77
N GLY A 51 -6.98 -3.56 -10.73
CA GLY A 51 -8.18 -2.75 -10.95
C GLY A 51 -8.67 -2.79 -12.40
N ASP A 52 -9.97 -2.65 -12.59
CA ASP A 52 -10.56 -2.44 -13.91
C ASP A 52 -11.36 -1.12 -13.97
N ARG A 53 -11.55 -0.63 -15.17
CA ARG A 53 -12.33 0.58 -15.42
C ARG A 53 -13.66 0.23 -16.08
N SER A 54 -14.75 0.49 -15.38
CA SER A 54 -16.11 0.38 -15.92
C SER A 54 -16.76 1.76 -16.03
N GLY A 55 -16.73 2.35 -17.23
CA GLY A 55 -17.17 3.74 -17.47
C GLY A 55 -16.32 4.74 -16.69
N ASN A 56 -16.98 5.58 -15.87
CA ASN A 56 -16.31 6.53 -14.97
C ASN A 56 -15.92 5.92 -13.62
N LYS A 57 -16.06 4.62 -13.43
CA LYS A 57 -15.81 3.94 -12.17
C LYS A 57 -14.58 3.06 -12.29
N ILE A 58 -13.70 3.13 -11.31
CA ILE A 58 -12.56 2.24 -11.15
C ILE A 58 -12.89 1.26 -10.03
N ASN A 59 -12.94 -0.04 -10.35
CA ASN A 59 -12.95 -1.10 -9.34
C ASN A 59 -11.50 -1.37 -8.96
N LYS A 60 -11.14 -1.04 -7.75
CA LYS A 60 -9.77 -1.13 -7.27
C LYS A 60 -9.51 -2.49 -6.64
N SER A 61 -8.47 -3.14 -7.10
CA SER A 61 -7.99 -4.37 -6.49
C SER A 61 -6.47 -4.43 -6.54
N LEU A 62 -5.88 -4.98 -5.49
CA LEU A 62 -4.45 -5.26 -5.40
C LEU A 62 -4.26 -6.74 -5.11
N ASP A 63 -3.26 -7.33 -5.74
CA ASP A 63 -2.81 -8.69 -5.49
C ASP A 63 -1.39 -8.62 -4.90
N ILE A 64 -1.28 -8.92 -3.60
CA ILE A 64 -0.05 -8.88 -2.84
C ILE A 64 0.51 -10.30 -2.78
N LYS A 65 1.69 -10.52 -3.31
CA LYS A 65 2.35 -11.82 -3.21
C LYS A 65 3.08 -12.01 -1.89
N TYR A 66 3.72 -10.98 -1.42
CA TYR A 66 4.42 -10.90 -0.14
C TYR A 66 4.84 -9.46 0.14
N GLY A 67 5.16 -9.18 1.38
CA GLY A 67 5.73 -7.91 1.81
C GLY A 67 4.88 -7.12 2.77
N ARG A 68 5.24 -5.86 2.97
CA ARG A 68 4.59 -4.95 3.90
C ARG A 68 4.02 -3.76 3.16
N ILE A 69 2.74 -3.50 3.41
CA ILE A 69 1.96 -2.46 2.73
C ILE A 69 1.16 -1.70 3.77
N ALA A 70 1.17 -0.38 3.68
CA ALA A 70 0.23 0.46 4.40
C ALA A 70 -0.68 1.18 3.40
N ALA A 71 -1.95 1.34 3.72
CA ALA A 71 -2.90 1.98 2.84
C ALA A 71 -3.83 2.93 3.61
N ASN A 72 -4.04 4.10 3.02
CA ASN A 72 -5.11 5.02 3.42
C ASN A 72 -6.14 5.06 2.30
N VAL A 73 -7.17 4.24 2.45
CA VAL A 73 -8.25 4.08 1.46
C VAL A 73 -9.34 5.09 1.75
N LYS A 74 -9.63 5.96 0.81
CA LYS A 74 -10.72 6.93 0.92
C LYS A 74 -12.09 6.26 0.76
N PRO A 75 -13.19 6.85 1.30
CA PRO A 75 -14.52 6.28 1.22
C PRO A 75 -14.92 5.93 -0.21
N GLN A 76 -15.24 4.67 -0.46
CA GLN A 76 -15.44 4.12 -1.80
C GLN A 76 -16.84 4.36 -2.39
N LYS A 77 -17.74 5.05 -1.65
CA LYS A 77 -19.10 5.46 -2.11
C LYS A 77 -19.90 4.29 -2.72
N GLY A 78 -19.99 3.20 -1.97
CA GLY A 78 -20.73 2.01 -2.38
C GLY A 78 -19.98 1.01 -3.25
N LYS A 79 -18.66 1.19 -3.43
CA LYS A 79 -17.74 0.23 -4.01
C LYS A 79 -16.82 -0.34 -2.95
N GLU A 80 -16.06 -1.35 -3.30
CA GLU A 80 -15.05 -1.96 -2.45
C GLU A 80 -13.67 -1.77 -3.05
N PHE A 81 -12.70 -1.55 -2.19
CA PHE A 81 -11.31 -1.70 -2.52
C PHE A 81 -10.90 -3.11 -2.04
N ARG A 82 -10.56 -3.98 -2.98
CA ARG A 82 -10.23 -5.38 -2.66
C ARG A 82 -8.73 -5.59 -2.61
N ILE A 83 -8.28 -6.33 -1.61
CA ILE A 83 -6.90 -6.77 -1.51
C ILE A 83 -6.89 -8.28 -1.41
N SER A 84 -6.13 -8.92 -2.28
CA SER A 84 -5.87 -10.35 -2.26
C SER A 84 -4.44 -10.61 -1.84
N THR A 85 -4.25 -11.60 -0.99
CA THR A 85 -2.97 -12.12 -0.53
C THR A 85 -2.94 -13.63 -0.77
N PRO A 86 -1.85 -14.35 -0.53
CA PRO A 86 -1.81 -15.80 -0.66
C PRO A 86 -2.80 -16.54 0.24
N THR A 87 -3.10 -16.01 1.43
CA THR A 87 -3.98 -16.70 2.40
C THR A 87 -5.34 -16.04 2.57
N SER A 88 -5.54 -14.81 2.08
CA SER A 88 -6.73 -14.02 2.42
C SER A 88 -7.23 -13.12 1.30
N VAL A 89 -8.48 -12.69 1.46
CA VAL A 89 -9.06 -11.56 0.72
C VAL A 89 -9.61 -10.56 1.73
N ALA A 90 -9.19 -9.30 1.63
CA ALA A 90 -9.73 -8.20 2.42
C ALA A 90 -10.61 -7.28 1.57
N SER A 91 -11.79 -6.93 2.10
CA SER A 91 -12.72 -5.95 1.53
C SER A 91 -12.70 -4.67 2.35
N VAL A 92 -12.39 -3.55 1.71
CA VAL A 92 -12.13 -2.25 2.32
C VAL A 92 -13.08 -1.20 1.76
N LYS A 93 -13.70 -0.38 2.62
CA LYS A 93 -14.67 0.66 2.19
C LYS A 93 -14.24 2.09 2.48
N GLY A 94 -13.19 2.27 3.24
CA GLY A 94 -12.65 3.56 3.64
C GLY A 94 -11.98 3.40 4.99
N THR A 95 -10.68 3.10 4.99
CA THR A 95 -9.94 2.67 6.18
C THR A 95 -8.47 3.00 6.05
N GLU A 96 -7.81 3.13 7.19
CA GLU A 96 -6.36 3.18 7.29
C GLU A 96 -5.85 1.91 7.97
N PHE A 97 -4.95 1.18 7.30
CA PHE A 97 -4.49 -0.12 7.76
C PHE A 97 -3.11 -0.48 7.21
N ALA A 98 -2.47 -1.45 7.87
CA ALA A 98 -1.26 -2.11 7.37
C ALA A 98 -1.53 -3.59 7.09
N ILE A 99 -0.78 -4.14 6.15
CA ILE A 99 -0.73 -5.57 5.84
C ILE A 99 0.72 -6.01 5.84
N GLN A 100 0.99 -7.11 6.52
CA GLN A 100 2.19 -7.89 6.35
C GLN A 100 1.80 -9.26 5.79
N SER A 101 2.33 -9.61 4.64
CA SER A 101 2.01 -10.86 3.94
C SER A 101 3.25 -11.69 3.71
N ASP A 102 3.21 -12.95 4.12
CA ASP A 102 4.22 -13.95 3.89
C ASP A 102 3.54 -15.28 3.51
N PRO A 103 3.82 -15.84 2.31
CA PRO A 103 3.17 -17.06 1.83
C PRO A 103 3.36 -18.29 2.72
N SER A 104 4.38 -18.29 3.58
CA SER A 104 4.71 -19.41 4.47
C SER A 104 4.15 -19.28 5.87
N SER A 105 4.07 -18.08 6.41
CA SER A 105 3.58 -17.82 7.78
C SER A 105 2.17 -17.24 7.84
N GLY A 106 1.69 -16.67 6.75
CA GLY A 106 0.36 -16.09 6.65
C GLY A 106 0.36 -14.57 6.53
N ASP A 107 -0.81 -13.99 6.73
CA ASP A 107 -1.06 -12.58 6.58
C ASP A 107 -1.51 -11.95 7.90
N SER A 108 -1.06 -10.74 8.15
CA SER A 108 -1.51 -9.89 9.25
C SER A 108 -2.16 -8.63 8.69
N PHE A 109 -3.35 -8.28 9.21
CA PHE A 109 -4.11 -7.09 8.84
C PHE A 109 -4.33 -6.24 10.08
N THR A 110 -3.57 -5.18 10.24
CA THR A 110 -3.63 -4.26 11.39
C THR A 110 -4.46 -3.03 11.04
N LEU A 111 -5.55 -2.81 11.74
CA LEU A 111 -6.48 -1.72 11.44
C LEU A 111 -6.25 -0.51 12.35
N ILE A 112 -6.00 0.64 11.73
CA ILE A 112 -5.74 1.91 12.42
C ILE A 112 -7.01 2.74 12.51
N GLU A 113 -7.82 2.78 11.44
CA GLU A 113 -9.07 3.53 11.39
C GLU A 113 -10.08 2.82 10.48
N GLY A 114 -11.33 2.73 10.90
CA GLY A 114 -12.47 2.25 10.13
C GLY A 114 -12.84 0.79 10.37
N LEU A 115 -13.16 0.04 9.31
CA LEU A 115 -13.59 -1.35 9.34
C LEU A 115 -13.15 -2.08 8.09
N ILE A 116 -12.60 -3.27 8.22
CA ILE A 116 -12.33 -4.19 7.09
C ILE A 116 -12.97 -5.55 7.36
N GLU A 117 -13.32 -6.26 6.28
CA GLU A 117 -13.71 -7.66 6.33
C GLU A 117 -12.59 -8.50 5.73
N VAL A 118 -12.07 -9.45 6.49
CA VAL A 118 -11.02 -10.37 6.07
C VAL A 118 -11.62 -11.78 5.94
N THR A 119 -11.36 -12.42 4.82
CA THR A 119 -11.79 -13.81 4.53
C THR A 119 -10.57 -14.66 4.30
N ASN A 120 -10.41 -15.75 5.05
CA ASN A 120 -9.38 -16.76 4.77
C ASN A 120 -9.73 -17.50 3.48
N SER A 121 -8.79 -17.59 2.54
CA SER A 121 -9.02 -18.17 1.21
C SER A 121 -9.13 -19.71 1.21
N VAL A 122 -8.64 -20.38 2.27
CA VAL A 122 -8.65 -21.83 2.40
C VAL A 122 -9.98 -22.32 2.94
N THR A 123 -10.44 -21.72 4.03
CA THR A 123 -11.68 -22.15 4.74
C THR A 123 -12.91 -21.38 4.29
N GLY A 124 -12.75 -20.18 3.73
CA GLY A 124 -13.84 -19.25 3.46
C GLY A 124 -14.39 -18.58 4.72
N GLU A 125 -13.77 -18.77 5.87
CA GLU A 125 -14.12 -18.08 7.11
C GLU A 125 -13.87 -16.60 6.96
N SER A 126 -14.82 -15.78 7.42
CA SER A 126 -14.75 -14.32 7.35
C SER A 126 -14.93 -13.70 8.73
N THR A 127 -14.18 -12.66 8.98
CA THR A 127 -14.30 -11.85 10.19
C THR A 127 -14.22 -10.37 9.88
N GLN A 128 -14.80 -9.55 10.75
CA GLN A 128 -14.63 -8.10 10.74
C GLN A 128 -13.51 -7.73 11.69
N VAL A 129 -12.64 -6.83 11.23
CA VAL A 129 -11.55 -6.25 12.02
C VAL A 129 -11.88 -4.78 12.24
N GLN A 130 -11.86 -4.36 13.50
CA GLN A 130 -12.19 -3.01 13.93
C GLN A 130 -10.92 -2.22 14.25
N GLU A 131 -11.09 -0.93 14.42
CA GLU A 131 -10.00 -0.02 14.83
C GLU A 131 -9.33 -0.53 16.12
N GLY A 132 -7.99 -0.61 16.09
CA GLY A 132 -7.18 -1.14 17.18
C GLY A 132 -7.09 -2.66 17.23
N GLU A 133 -7.58 -3.37 16.22
CA GLU A 133 -7.48 -4.82 16.10
C GLU A 133 -6.55 -5.26 14.96
N THR A 134 -5.96 -6.43 15.14
CA THR A 134 -5.15 -7.12 14.12
C THR A 134 -5.76 -8.49 13.85
N ALA A 135 -6.07 -8.79 12.58
CA ALA A 135 -6.41 -10.13 12.14
C ALA A 135 -5.18 -10.86 11.64
N ILE A 136 -5.05 -12.12 12.03
CA ILE A 136 -4.00 -13.04 11.54
C ILE A 136 -4.69 -14.18 10.79
N SER A 137 -4.32 -14.36 9.53
CA SER A 137 -4.82 -15.42 8.66
C SER A 137 -3.68 -16.30 8.19
N THR A 138 -3.77 -17.58 8.42
CA THR A 138 -2.67 -18.51 8.17
C THR A 138 -2.96 -19.48 7.00
N PRO A 139 -1.92 -20.08 6.39
CA PRO A 139 -2.10 -21.01 5.27
C PRO A 139 -2.83 -22.31 5.63
N ASP A 140 -2.91 -22.68 6.91
CA ASP A 140 -3.66 -23.84 7.41
C ASP A 140 -5.15 -23.53 7.61
N GLY A 141 -5.57 -22.29 7.40
CA GLY A 141 -6.96 -21.87 7.42
C GLY A 141 -7.42 -21.18 8.71
N SER A 142 -6.53 -20.96 9.69
CA SER A 142 -6.84 -20.20 10.89
C SER A 142 -7.10 -18.73 10.56
N LEU A 143 -8.06 -18.12 11.24
CA LEU A 143 -8.40 -16.70 11.14
C LEU A 143 -8.74 -16.18 12.53
N ASP A 144 -7.80 -15.49 13.15
CA ASP A 144 -7.89 -14.99 14.52
C ASP A 144 -7.84 -13.45 14.53
N VAL A 145 -8.56 -12.83 15.47
CA VAL A 145 -8.54 -11.37 15.70
C VAL A 145 -8.17 -11.10 17.15
N ALA A 146 -7.25 -10.18 17.36
CA ALA A 146 -6.80 -9.75 18.69
C ALA A 146 -6.57 -8.24 18.72
N GLU A 147 -6.41 -7.67 19.92
CA GLU A 147 -5.98 -6.28 20.06
C GLU A 147 -4.59 -6.09 19.42
N THR A 148 -4.45 -4.97 18.72
CA THR A 148 -3.19 -4.59 18.06
C THR A 148 -2.08 -4.38 19.09
N THR A 149 -0.92 -4.97 18.84
CA THR A 149 0.27 -4.82 19.66
C THR A 149 1.23 -3.76 19.07
N SER A 150 2.26 -3.36 19.82
CA SER A 150 3.33 -2.49 19.31
C SER A 150 4.04 -3.10 18.10
N ASP A 151 4.28 -4.41 18.13
CA ASP A 151 4.97 -5.12 17.04
C ASP A 151 4.17 -5.11 15.73
N ASP A 152 2.82 -5.13 15.83
CA ASP A 152 1.93 -5.02 14.67
C ASP A 152 2.01 -3.61 14.03
N LEU A 153 2.30 -2.59 14.83
CA LEU A 153 2.41 -1.21 14.38
C LEU A 153 3.76 -0.86 13.73
N ASP A 154 4.81 -1.61 13.99
CA ASP A 154 6.16 -1.34 13.45
C ASP A 154 6.14 -1.19 11.92
N GLY A 155 5.40 -2.06 11.24
CA GLY A 155 5.24 -1.99 9.78
C GLY A 155 4.45 -0.76 9.32
N PHE A 156 3.50 -0.29 10.12
CA PHE A 156 2.72 0.91 9.83
C PHE A 156 3.53 2.18 10.08
N GLU A 157 4.26 2.27 11.18
CA GLU A 157 5.10 3.42 11.50
C GLU A 157 6.19 3.62 10.42
N GLU A 158 6.86 2.55 9.99
CA GLU A 158 7.83 2.60 8.91
C GLU A 158 7.19 3.11 7.60
N ALA A 159 5.98 2.67 7.27
CA ALA A 159 5.25 3.11 6.09
C ALA A 159 4.69 4.53 6.23
N SER A 160 4.38 4.97 7.44
CA SER A 160 3.88 6.32 7.73
C SER A 160 4.97 7.36 7.70
N MET A 161 6.24 6.97 7.90
CA MET A 161 7.36 7.87 7.70
C MET A 161 7.35 8.39 6.25
N GLU A 162 7.32 9.69 6.09
CA GLU A 162 7.54 10.29 4.77
C GLU A 162 8.93 9.87 4.28
N PRO A 163 9.08 9.54 2.98
CA PRO A 163 10.42 9.30 2.44
C PRO A 163 11.29 10.53 2.78
N PRO A 164 12.56 10.33 3.08
CA PRO A 164 13.44 11.45 3.45
C PRO A 164 13.33 12.52 2.37
N THR A 165 13.00 13.72 2.80
CA THR A 165 12.88 14.87 1.91
C THR A 165 14.19 15.05 1.17
N GLN A 166 14.16 14.90 -0.14
CA GLN A 166 15.33 15.19 -0.96
C GLN A 166 15.38 16.70 -1.18
N GLU A 167 16.57 17.28 -0.96
CA GLU A 167 16.81 18.70 -1.18
C GLU A 167 17.71 18.87 -2.40
N LEU A 168 17.25 19.65 -3.34
CA LEU A 168 18.05 20.09 -4.45
C LEU A 168 18.39 21.58 -4.23
N ARG A 169 19.66 21.89 -4.18
CA ARG A 169 20.16 23.27 -3.99
C ARG A 169 20.76 23.74 -5.29
N PHE A 170 20.33 24.92 -5.73
CA PHE A 170 20.89 25.60 -6.88
C PHE A 170 21.35 27.00 -6.48
N GLU A 171 22.46 27.38 -6.99
CA GLU A 171 22.89 28.80 -6.99
C GLU A 171 22.50 29.40 -8.34
N VAL A 172 21.74 30.47 -8.31
CA VAL A 172 21.34 31.24 -9.50
C VAL A 172 21.85 32.63 -9.38
N GLU A 173 22.62 33.08 -10.38
CA GLU A 173 23.09 34.43 -10.48
C GLU A 173 22.04 35.29 -11.20
N ASP A 174 21.64 36.42 -10.60
CA ASP A 174 20.73 37.38 -11.23
C ASP A 174 21.51 38.30 -12.20
N GLU A 175 20.78 39.06 -12.98
CA GLU A 175 21.34 40.01 -13.96
C GLU A 175 22.24 41.12 -13.38
N ASN A 176 22.29 41.26 -12.04
CA ASN A 176 23.16 42.16 -11.31
C ASN A 176 24.36 41.45 -10.66
N GLY A 177 24.54 40.16 -10.91
CA GLY A 177 25.66 39.39 -10.35
C GLY A 177 25.42 38.91 -8.91
N ASN A 178 24.21 39.02 -8.37
CA ASN A 178 23.90 38.51 -7.03
C ASN A 178 23.57 37.04 -7.08
N ILE A 179 24.19 36.24 -6.23
CA ILE A 179 23.92 34.81 -6.08
C ILE A 179 22.73 34.61 -5.13
N LYS A 180 21.73 33.88 -5.61
CA LYS A 180 20.59 33.44 -4.82
C LYS A 180 20.57 31.91 -4.74
N GLU A 181 20.48 31.39 -3.53
CA GLU A 181 20.27 29.94 -3.31
C GLU A 181 18.78 29.63 -3.44
N ILE A 182 18.45 28.71 -4.33
CA ILE A 182 17.11 28.13 -4.46
C ILE A 182 17.14 26.74 -3.86
N LEU A 183 16.32 26.51 -2.83
CA LEU A 183 16.14 25.22 -2.20
C LEU A 183 14.82 24.64 -2.65
N ILE A 184 14.86 23.53 -3.39
CA ILE A 184 13.68 22.75 -3.76
C ILE A 184 13.66 21.52 -2.89
N LYS A 185 12.58 21.39 -2.07
CA LYS A 185 12.32 20.20 -1.28
C LYS A 185 11.26 19.38 -2.02
N PHE A 186 11.52 18.07 -2.17
CA PHE A 186 10.57 17.13 -2.78
C PHE A 186 10.62 15.81 -2.02
N ASN A 187 9.45 15.20 -1.91
CA ASN A 187 9.25 13.89 -1.29
C ASN A 187 9.16 12.82 -2.38
#